data_1725efa3b6305b052d02d347777d694b
#
_entry.id   1725efa3b6305b052d02d347777d694b
#
_cell.length_a   1.000
_cell.length_b   1.000
_cell.length_c   1.000
_cell.angle_alpha   90.00
_cell.angle_beta   90.00
_cell.angle_gamma   90.00
#
_symmetry.space_group_name_H-M   'P 1'
#
loop_
_entity.id
_entity.type
_entity.pdbx_description
1 polymer ?
#
loop_
_entity_poly.entity_id
_entity_poly.type
_entity_poly.pdbx_seq_one_letter_code
_entity_poly.pdbx_strand_id
1 'polypeptide(L)'
;MQTPARNAPGKQRTSQKPPHLTPGNDAITDTNARERSKMTETYMTVKAAPKAWADTETGELVIRPAIDASVAIQAVGATSVEKAAMGYRTPIVANDPTAAWGGEGTEIPVSKLGLAEVSDVFHRLAALTVVTRELIDDSDPQISNAAANALGRDIARKIDAAFFGKRPSGATAEDQPRGLGDIADVHNVAAGAKVTSLDPFTDAIYAAATEGAALSAFVANPDDALAIAKVKEKNDSNRTLLAPDPTQAGARTISGVPLLASPAVTKGTIWGLPKDRIVIAVRKDTELAIDESVFFTSYKVAMRAVTRVTYLYPHPAAIQKITIG
;
A
#
# COMPACT_ATOMS: atom_id res chain seq x y z
N MET A 1 -18.72 79.15 -13.52
CA MET A 1 -17.71 80.17 -13.49
C MET A 1 -16.38 79.55 -13.87
N GLN A 2 -15.97 79.82 -15.01
CA GLN A 2 -14.64 80.21 -15.56
C GLN A 2 -13.60 79.08 -15.62
N THR A 3 -13.46 78.52 -16.82
CA THR A 3 -12.18 78.25 -17.48
C THR A 3 -11.40 79.55 -17.64
N PRO A 4 -10.06 79.66 -17.92
CA PRO A 4 -9.43 79.07 -19.09
C PRO A 4 -7.94 78.69 -18.96
N ALA A 5 -7.38 77.88 -19.78
CA ALA A 5 -6.73 77.96 -21.05
C ALA A 5 -5.18 77.87 -21.03
N ARG A 6 -4.67 77.04 -21.99
CA ARG A 6 -3.47 77.24 -22.88
C ARG A 6 -2.06 77.23 -22.29
N ASN A 7 -1.22 76.22 -22.65
CA ASN A 7 -0.24 76.45 -23.76
C ASN A 7 0.63 75.18 -23.96
N ALA A 8 0.72 74.70 -25.17
CA ALA A 8 1.85 74.01 -25.70
C ALA A 8 2.85 75.04 -26.24
N PRO A 9 4.13 74.79 -26.51
CA PRO A 9 4.63 73.86 -27.52
C PRO A 9 6.05 73.29 -27.23
N GLY A 10 6.50 72.33 -28.07
CA GLY A 10 7.93 72.26 -28.39
C GLY A 10 8.52 70.85 -28.52
N LYS A 11 8.69 70.48 -29.75
CA LYS A 11 9.46 69.37 -30.32
C LYS A 11 10.81 69.17 -29.67
N GLN A 12 11.20 67.93 -29.46
CA GLN A 12 12.50 67.40 -29.93
C GLN A 12 12.46 65.86 -30.02
N ARG A 13 12.65 65.36 -31.24
CA ARG A 13 13.00 63.99 -31.57
C ARG A 13 14.45 63.79 -31.16
N THR A 14 14.66 62.84 -30.27
CA THR A 14 15.96 62.13 -30.10
C THR A 14 15.76 60.67 -30.31
N SER A 15 16.40 60.17 -31.34
CA SER A 15 16.54 58.75 -31.67
C SER A 15 17.22 57.99 -30.51
N GLN A 16 16.51 57.11 -29.81
CA GLN A 16 17.15 56.17 -28.95
C GLN A 16 17.04 54.77 -29.58
N LYS A 17 18.23 54.24 -29.80
CA LYS A 17 18.58 52.88 -30.18
C LYS A 17 17.90 51.86 -29.26
N PRO A 18 17.34 50.75 -29.76
CA PRO A 18 16.74 49.76 -28.91
C PRO A 18 17.79 49.08 -28.03
N PRO A 19 17.49 48.77 -26.77
CA PRO A 19 18.43 48.06 -25.90
C PRO A 19 18.62 46.63 -26.37
N HIS A 20 19.87 46.19 -26.31
CA HIS A 20 20.34 44.83 -26.48
C HIS A 20 19.52 43.86 -25.57
N LEU A 21 18.87 42.89 -26.17
CA LEU A 21 18.33 41.73 -25.51
C LEU A 21 19.50 40.85 -25.04
N THR A 22 19.72 40.80 -23.75
CA THR A 22 20.57 39.81 -23.11
C THR A 22 19.96 38.40 -23.26
N PRO A 23 20.76 37.34 -23.54
CA PRO A 23 20.28 35.99 -23.65
C PRO A 23 20.11 35.42 -22.24
N GLY A 24 18.87 35.26 -21.84
CA GLY A 24 18.51 34.69 -20.51
C GLY A 24 17.39 33.66 -20.58
N ASN A 25 17.44 32.72 -21.52
CA ASN A 25 16.41 31.66 -21.56
C ASN A 25 16.94 30.30 -21.97
N ASP A 26 18.26 30.07 -21.97
CA ASP A 26 18.81 28.75 -22.36
C ASP A 26 18.77 27.71 -21.24
N ALA A 27 18.53 28.14 -19.99
CA ALA A 27 18.49 27.19 -18.85
C ALA A 27 17.17 26.40 -18.75
N ILE A 28 16.04 26.96 -19.18
CA ILE A 28 14.72 26.28 -19.08
C ILE A 28 14.53 25.30 -20.24
N THR A 29 15.07 25.60 -21.43
CA THR A 29 15.02 24.69 -22.58
C THR A 29 15.91 23.48 -22.39
N ASP A 30 17.05 23.61 -21.69
CA ASP A 30 17.98 22.50 -21.45
C ASP A 30 17.49 21.53 -20.37
N THR A 31 16.76 22.03 -19.37
CA THR A 31 16.12 21.20 -18.34
C THR A 31 15.00 20.34 -18.92
N ASN A 32 14.15 20.92 -19.75
CA ASN A 32 13.08 20.20 -20.44
C ASN A 32 13.61 19.19 -21.47
N ALA A 33 14.74 19.49 -22.13
CA ALA A 33 15.40 18.56 -23.04
C ALA A 33 16.03 17.37 -22.27
N ARG A 34 16.63 17.62 -21.10
CA ARG A 34 17.19 16.57 -20.23
C ARG A 34 16.12 15.72 -19.58
N GLU A 35 14.98 16.31 -19.19
CA GLU A 35 13.84 15.53 -18.68
C GLU A 35 13.18 14.69 -19.77
N ARG A 36 13.05 15.22 -20.98
CA ARG A 36 12.58 14.47 -22.15
C ARG A 36 13.54 13.34 -22.54
N SER A 37 14.85 13.55 -22.41
CA SER A 37 15.86 12.51 -22.66
C SER A 37 15.83 11.40 -21.60
N LYS A 38 15.59 11.75 -20.32
CA LYS A 38 15.40 10.76 -19.25
C LYS A 38 14.11 9.96 -19.38
N MET A 39 13.04 10.55 -19.91
CA MET A 39 11.80 9.83 -20.21
C MET A 39 11.95 8.84 -21.37
N THR A 40 12.87 9.09 -22.32
CA THR A 40 13.05 8.22 -23.50
C THR A 40 13.75 6.90 -23.17
N GLU A 41 14.52 6.83 -22.06
CA GLU A 41 15.22 5.61 -21.65
C GLU A 41 14.34 4.60 -20.89
N THR A 42 13.13 4.96 -20.50
CA THR A 42 12.26 4.15 -19.64
C THR A 42 11.24 3.33 -20.44
N TYR A 43 11.21 3.43 -21.77
CA TYR A 43 10.21 2.75 -22.56
C TYR A 43 10.67 1.38 -23.09
N MET A 44 9.81 0.39 -22.95
CA MET A 44 10.01 -0.90 -23.62
C MET A 44 9.88 -0.74 -25.15
N THR A 45 10.86 -1.23 -25.87
CA THR A 45 10.85 -1.32 -27.34
C THR A 45 10.90 -2.78 -27.77
N VAL A 46 10.54 -3.08 -29.02
CA VAL A 46 10.62 -4.43 -29.59
C VAL A 46 12.03 -5.01 -29.46
N LYS A 47 13.08 -4.19 -29.59
CA LYS A 47 14.48 -4.63 -29.43
C LYS A 47 14.85 -4.96 -27.98
N ALA A 48 14.17 -4.38 -27.00
CA ALA A 48 14.38 -4.62 -25.57
C ALA A 48 13.46 -5.72 -25.03
N ALA A 49 12.44 -6.12 -25.79
CA ALA A 49 11.55 -7.22 -25.41
C ALA A 49 12.28 -8.56 -25.45
N PRO A 50 12.15 -9.42 -24.44
CA PRO A 50 12.70 -10.77 -24.49
C PRO A 50 12.13 -11.53 -25.68
N LYS A 51 12.99 -12.22 -26.45
CA LYS A 51 12.57 -13.05 -27.62
C LYS A 51 11.51 -14.10 -27.27
N ALA A 52 11.42 -14.49 -26.00
CA ALA A 52 10.41 -15.41 -25.50
C ALA A 52 8.96 -14.90 -25.64
N TRP A 53 8.78 -13.61 -25.95
CA TRP A 53 7.46 -13.00 -26.10
C TRP A 53 6.96 -12.96 -27.55
N ALA A 54 7.82 -13.28 -28.51
CA ALA A 54 7.49 -13.20 -29.93
C ALA A 54 6.94 -14.54 -30.55
N ASP A 55 7.19 -15.69 -29.91
CA ASP A 55 6.92 -17.00 -30.52
C ASP A 55 6.27 -18.06 -29.60
N THR A 56 5.79 -17.69 -28.41
CA THR A 56 5.23 -18.69 -27.51
C THR A 56 3.74 -18.41 -27.30
N GLU A 57 2.90 -19.43 -27.54
CA GLU A 57 1.53 -19.45 -27.00
C GLU A 57 1.61 -19.31 -25.47
N THR A 58 1.55 -18.07 -24.99
CA THR A 58 1.44 -17.80 -23.57
C THR A 58 0.00 -18.05 -23.17
N GLY A 59 -0.23 -19.07 -22.35
CA GLY A 59 -1.55 -19.37 -21.81
C GLY A 59 -2.22 -18.14 -21.21
N GLU A 60 -3.53 -18.11 -21.25
CA GLU A 60 -4.37 -17.05 -20.67
C GLU A 60 -3.87 -16.66 -19.27
N LEU A 61 -3.16 -15.54 -19.18
CA LEU A 61 -2.81 -14.92 -17.92
C LEU A 61 -4.12 -14.33 -17.36
N VAL A 62 -4.80 -15.14 -16.54
CA VAL A 62 -5.95 -14.66 -15.77
C VAL A 62 -5.49 -13.47 -14.96
N ILE A 63 -5.99 -12.29 -15.30
CA ILE A 63 -5.78 -11.05 -14.53
C ILE A 63 -6.44 -11.27 -13.18
N ARG A 64 -5.67 -11.71 -12.19
CA ARG A 64 -6.11 -11.65 -10.80
C ARG A 64 -6.10 -10.18 -10.40
N PRO A 65 -7.16 -9.66 -9.77
CA PRO A 65 -7.15 -8.32 -9.22
C PRO A 65 -5.84 -8.10 -8.44
N ALA A 66 -5.19 -6.96 -8.65
CA ALA A 66 -3.94 -6.62 -7.93
C ALA A 66 -4.09 -6.71 -6.42
N ILE A 67 -5.30 -6.48 -5.95
CA ILE A 67 -5.73 -6.54 -4.55
C ILE A 67 -5.52 -7.93 -3.97
N ASP A 68 -5.86 -9.00 -4.71
CA ASP A 68 -5.73 -10.38 -4.21
C ASP A 68 -4.27 -10.84 -4.06
N ALA A 69 -3.32 -10.13 -4.69
CA ALA A 69 -1.90 -10.40 -4.58
C ALA A 69 -1.25 -9.78 -3.33
N SER A 70 -1.94 -8.88 -2.61
CA SER A 70 -1.44 -8.25 -1.40
C SER A 70 -1.56 -9.18 -0.20
N VAL A 71 -0.43 -9.40 0.51
CA VAL A 71 -0.40 -10.21 1.73
C VAL A 71 -1.19 -9.56 2.87
N ALA A 72 -1.19 -8.23 2.95
CA ALA A 72 -1.98 -7.49 3.93
C ALA A 72 -3.49 -7.78 3.77
N ILE A 73 -3.97 -7.79 2.53
CA ILE A 73 -5.37 -8.07 2.22
C ILE A 73 -5.70 -9.56 2.42
N GLN A 74 -4.77 -10.48 2.11
CA GLN A 74 -4.94 -11.89 2.41
C GLN A 74 -5.06 -12.16 3.92
N ALA A 75 -4.29 -11.43 4.74
CA ALA A 75 -4.27 -11.60 6.19
C ALA A 75 -5.50 -11.03 6.90
N VAL A 76 -6.00 -9.88 6.43
CA VAL A 76 -7.05 -9.11 7.10
C VAL A 76 -8.37 -9.13 6.32
N GLY A 77 -8.29 -9.14 5.01
CA GLY A 77 -9.43 -8.89 4.12
C GLY A 77 -9.51 -7.42 3.71
N ALA A 78 -10.24 -7.14 2.63
CA ALA A 78 -10.51 -5.79 2.18
C ALA A 78 -12.00 -5.50 2.18
N THR A 79 -12.37 -4.29 2.63
CA THR A 79 -13.74 -3.78 2.53
C THR A 79 -13.82 -2.87 1.32
N SER A 80 -14.62 -3.26 0.33
CA SER A 80 -14.87 -2.43 -0.84
C SER A 80 -15.91 -1.34 -0.52
N VAL A 81 -15.59 -0.10 -0.89
CA VAL A 81 -16.47 1.07 -0.68
C VAL A 81 -16.79 1.69 -2.03
N GLU A 82 -17.98 1.47 -2.53
CA GLU A 82 -18.42 1.93 -3.86
C GLU A 82 -18.75 3.42 -3.93
N LYS A 83 -19.10 4.06 -2.81
CA LYS A 83 -19.57 5.44 -2.79
C LYS A 83 -18.44 6.45 -2.80
N ALA A 84 -18.69 7.62 -3.41
CA ALA A 84 -17.77 8.74 -3.56
C ALA A 84 -17.49 9.50 -2.24
N ALA A 85 -17.14 8.78 -1.18
CA ALA A 85 -16.75 9.37 0.09
C ALA A 85 -15.28 9.82 0.05
N MET A 86 -14.96 10.94 0.70
CA MET A 86 -13.58 11.43 0.82
C MET A 86 -12.76 10.66 1.85
N GLY A 87 -13.41 10.00 2.80
CA GLY A 87 -12.80 9.19 3.85
C GLY A 87 -13.69 8.03 4.27
N TYR A 88 -13.13 7.13 5.04
CA TYR A 88 -13.83 6.02 5.66
C TYR A 88 -13.80 6.20 7.17
N ARG A 89 -14.92 5.93 7.83
CA ARG A 89 -15.05 6.04 9.28
C ARG A 89 -15.71 4.80 9.85
N THR A 90 -15.18 4.34 10.96
CA THR A 90 -15.69 3.18 11.69
C THR A 90 -16.04 3.62 13.12
N PRO A 91 -17.30 3.49 13.55
CA PRO A 91 -17.64 3.69 14.94
C PRO A 91 -17.04 2.57 15.79
N ILE A 92 -16.53 2.92 16.95
CA ILE A 92 -16.01 1.97 17.93
C ILE A 92 -16.70 2.18 19.28
N VAL A 93 -16.90 1.07 19.97
CA VAL A 93 -17.33 1.11 21.36
C VAL A 93 -16.07 1.25 22.22
N ALA A 94 -15.89 2.44 22.81
CA ALA A 94 -14.74 2.72 23.68
C ALA A 94 -14.91 2.10 25.08
N ASN A 95 -16.13 2.01 25.57
CA ASN A 95 -16.46 1.37 26.84
C ASN A 95 -17.75 0.57 26.70
N ASP A 96 -17.66 -0.71 26.99
CA ASP A 96 -18.83 -1.59 27.00
C ASP A 96 -19.72 -1.29 28.23
N PRO A 97 -21.05 -1.40 28.09
CA PRO A 97 -21.92 -1.35 29.24
C PRO A 97 -21.69 -2.58 30.13
N THR A 98 -21.69 -2.34 31.44
CA THR A 98 -21.50 -3.40 32.43
C THR A 98 -22.86 -4.00 32.85
N ALA A 99 -22.96 -5.33 32.77
CA ALA A 99 -24.09 -6.05 33.31
C ALA A 99 -23.90 -6.28 34.81
N ALA A 100 -24.97 -6.21 35.61
CA ALA A 100 -24.93 -6.52 37.03
C ALA A 100 -25.97 -7.58 37.38
N TRP A 101 -25.62 -8.45 38.32
CA TRP A 101 -26.55 -9.42 38.91
C TRP A 101 -27.43 -8.70 39.93
N GLY A 102 -28.75 -8.81 39.81
CA GLY A 102 -29.70 -8.25 40.75
C GLY A 102 -30.70 -9.27 41.22
N GLY A 103 -31.19 -9.12 42.48
CA GLY A 103 -32.30 -9.90 42.98
C GLY A 103 -33.64 -9.42 42.44
N GLU A 104 -34.69 -10.20 42.66
CA GLU A 104 -36.05 -9.83 42.30
C GLU A 104 -36.46 -8.51 42.96
N GLY A 105 -36.94 -7.54 42.16
CA GLY A 105 -37.37 -6.23 42.62
C GLY A 105 -36.26 -5.21 42.85
N THR A 106 -34.98 -5.54 42.57
CA THR A 106 -33.89 -4.56 42.61
C THR A 106 -33.79 -3.77 41.31
N GLU A 107 -33.51 -2.44 41.43
CA GLU A 107 -33.31 -1.57 40.28
C GLU A 107 -32.07 -1.99 39.49
N ILE A 108 -32.19 -2.07 38.15
CA ILE A 108 -31.08 -2.39 37.27
C ILE A 108 -30.17 -1.15 37.15
N PRO A 109 -28.85 -1.24 37.50
CA PRO A 109 -27.94 -0.12 37.41
C PRO A 109 -27.73 0.28 35.94
N VAL A 110 -27.85 1.58 35.67
CA VAL A 110 -27.62 2.16 34.34
C VAL A 110 -26.13 2.30 34.09
N SER A 111 -25.60 1.63 33.10
CA SER A 111 -24.24 1.82 32.61
C SER A 111 -24.20 2.68 31.35
N LYS A 112 -23.14 3.45 31.19
CA LYS A 112 -22.97 4.34 30.02
C LYS A 112 -22.19 3.62 28.92
N LEU A 113 -22.73 3.63 27.73
CA LEU A 113 -22.01 3.22 26.52
C LEU A 113 -21.10 4.37 26.06
N GLY A 114 -19.81 4.13 25.97
CA GLY A 114 -18.85 5.05 25.38
C GLY A 114 -18.72 4.77 23.88
N LEU A 115 -19.05 5.77 23.06
CA LEU A 115 -18.84 5.68 21.59
C LEU A 115 -17.68 6.58 21.19
N ALA A 116 -16.80 6.06 20.36
CA ALA A 116 -15.74 6.79 19.68
C ALA A 116 -15.76 6.50 18.18
N GLU A 117 -14.97 7.20 17.41
CA GLU A 117 -14.89 7.03 15.96
C GLU A 117 -13.42 7.06 15.52
N VAL A 118 -13.05 6.11 14.67
CA VAL A 118 -11.78 6.15 13.94
C VAL A 118 -12.09 6.46 12.47
N SER A 119 -11.45 7.49 11.94
CA SER A 119 -11.63 7.90 10.55
C SER A 119 -10.29 8.23 9.89
N ASP A 120 -10.19 7.96 8.59
CA ASP A 120 -9.07 8.37 7.77
C ASP A 120 -9.55 8.67 6.34
N VAL A 121 -8.74 9.43 5.58
CA VAL A 121 -9.02 9.79 4.20
C VAL A 121 -8.53 8.71 3.23
N PHE A 122 -9.12 8.64 2.04
CA PHE A 122 -8.63 7.73 1.01
C PHE A 122 -7.39 8.30 0.31
N HIS A 123 -6.31 7.54 0.30
CA HIS A 123 -5.06 7.86 -0.37
C HIS A 123 -5.02 7.25 -1.76
N ARG A 124 -4.56 8.02 -2.74
CA ARG A 124 -4.45 7.59 -4.13
C ARG A 124 -3.09 6.94 -4.37
N LEU A 125 -3.09 5.69 -4.77
CA LEU A 125 -1.95 4.99 -5.31
C LEU A 125 -2.12 4.86 -6.82
N ALA A 126 -1.17 5.35 -7.59
CA ALA A 126 -1.22 5.32 -9.05
C ALA A 126 0.12 4.86 -9.63
N ALA A 127 0.04 4.07 -10.69
CA ALA A 127 1.18 3.64 -11.47
C ALA A 127 0.92 3.93 -12.95
N LEU A 128 1.96 4.34 -13.66
CA LEU A 128 1.90 4.65 -15.10
C LEU A 128 3.05 3.93 -15.80
N THR A 129 2.75 3.25 -16.91
CA THR A 129 3.75 2.69 -17.81
C THR A 129 3.44 3.10 -19.25
N VAL A 130 4.46 3.13 -20.10
CA VAL A 130 4.33 3.49 -21.50
C VAL A 130 4.96 2.39 -22.34
N VAL A 131 4.23 1.92 -23.34
CA VAL A 131 4.65 0.85 -24.27
C VAL A 131 4.57 1.39 -25.70
N THR A 132 5.46 0.98 -26.58
CA THR A 132 5.37 1.35 -28.01
C THR A 132 4.19 0.62 -28.66
N ARG A 133 3.51 1.30 -29.58
CA ARG A 133 2.38 0.70 -30.30
C ARG A 133 2.83 -0.47 -31.17
N GLU A 134 4.01 -0.36 -31.78
CA GLU A 134 4.63 -1.45 -32.54
C GLU A 134 4.72 -2.76 -31.71
N LEU A 135 5.12 -2.63 -30.43
CA LEU A 135 5.20 -3.78 -29.53
C LEU A 135 3.82 -4.39 -29.22
N ILE A 136 2.79 -3.54 -29.14
CA ILE A 136 1.41 -4.01 -28.91
C ILE A 136 0.87 -4.67 -30.20
N ASP A 137 1.08 -4.06 -31.35
CA ASP A 137 0.56 -4.54 -32.64
C ASP A 137 1.24 -5.85 -33.08
N ASP A 138 2.55 -6.01 -32.81
CA ASP A 138 3.33 -7.19 -33.17
C ASP A 138 3.15 -8.39 -32.21
N SER A 139 2.55 -8.18 -31.04
CA SER A 139 2.63 -9.14 -29.92
C SER A 139 1.29 -9.66 -29.45
N ASP A 140 0.24 -9.59 -30.21
CA ASP A 140 -1.09 -10.09 -29.78
C ASP A 140 -1.50 -9.59 -28.35
N PRO A 141 -2.75 -9.63 -27.90
CA PRO A 141 -3.24 -9.01 -26.62
C PRO A 141 -2.47 -9.36 -25.34
N GLN A 142 -1.51 -10.26 -25.42
CA GLN A 142 -0.74 -10.77 -24.29
C GLN A 142 0.19 -9.75 -23.63
N ILE A 143 0.76 -8.78 -24.36
CA ILE A 143 1.66 -7.77 -23.78
C ILE A 143 0.88 -6.76 -22.95
N SER A 144 -0.28 -6.34 -23.39
CA SER A 144 -1.15 -5.46 -22.61
C SER A 144 -1.53 -6.11 -21.27
N ASN A 145 -1.86 -7.41 -21.31
CA ASN A 145 -2.17 -8.18 -20.10
C ASN A 145 -0.96 -8.37 -19.19
N ALA A 146 0.22 -8.61 -19.75
CA ALA A 146 1.46 -8.73 -18.97
C ALA A 146 1.83 -7.41 -18.28
N ALA A 147 1.69 -6.28 -18.98
CA ALA A 147 1.91 -4.95 -18.43
C ALA A 147 0.89 -4.61 -17.33
N ALA A 148 -0.39 -4.92 -17.56
CA ALA A 148 -1.45 -4.76 -16.55
C ALA A 148 -1.17 -5.57 -15.28
N ASN A 149 -0.76 -6.84 -15.43
CA ASN A 149 -0.39 -7.70 -14.33
C ASN A 149 0.87 -7.21 -13.59
N ALA A 150 1.84 -6.65 -14.31
CA ALA A 150 3.03 -6.07 -13.71
C ALA A 150 2.69 -4.83 -12.86
N LEU A 151 1.86 -3.93 -13.38
CA LEU A 151 1.34 -2.78 -12.64
C LEU A 151 0.56 -3.22 -11.40
N GLY A 152 -0.29 -4.24 -11.55
CA GLY A 152 -1.06 -4.81 -10.45
C GLY A 152 -0.18 -5.36 -9.33
N ARG A 153 0.87 -6.12 -9.67
CA ARG A 153 1.83 -6.63 -8.68
C ARG A 153 2.59 -5.52 -7.97
N ASP A 154 2.94 -4.44 -8.67
CA ASP A 154 3.63 -3.31 -8.04
C ASP A 154 2.71 -2.55 -7.08
N ILE A 155 1.45 -2.35 -7.47
CA ILE A 155 0.42 -1.76 -6.59
C ILE A 155 0.25 -2.61 -5.33
N ALA A 156 0.14 -3.94 -5.45
CA ALA A 156 0.03 -4.83 -4.30
C ALA A 156 1.24 -4.72 -3.36
N ARG A 157 2.46 -4.69 -3.91
CA ARG A 157 3.70 -4.49 -3.12
C ARG A 157 3.72 -3.15 -2.41
N LYS A 158 3.23 -2.08 -3.04
CA LYS A 158 3.15 -0.75 -2.43
C LYS A 158 2.11 -0.68 -1.32
N ILE A 159 0.96 -1.36 -1.49
CA ILE A 159 -0.05 -1.52 -0.43
C ILE A 159 0.57 -2.24 0.78
N ASP A 160 1.25 -3.37 0.55
CA ASP A 160 1.91 -4.12 1.62
C ASP A 160 2.99 -3.30 2.33
N ALA A 161 3.83 -2.60 1.57
CA ALA A 161 4.89 -1.76 2.12
C ALA A 161 4.34 -0.60 2.96
N ALA A 162 3.23 0.00 2.53
CA ALA A 162 2.56 1.05 3.29
C ALA A 162 1.87 0.50 4.55
N PHE A 163 1.26 -0.68 4.46
CA PHE A 163 0.53 -1.29 5.56
C PHE A 163 1.47 -1.78 6.68
N PHE A 164 2.52 -2.54 6.36
CA PHE A 164 3.45 -3.10 7.35
C PHE A 164 4.54 -2.11 7.78
N GLY A 165 4.81 -1.10 6.97
CA GLY A 165 5.88 -0.13 7.19
C GLY A 165 5.49 1.03 8.10
N LYS A 166 6.39 2.01 8.12
CA LYS A 166 6.15 3.35 8.66
C LYS A 166 5.94 4.32 7.50
N ARG A 167 5.15 5.36 7.75
CA ARG A 167 5.07 6.47 6.81
C ARG A 167 6.46 7.08 6.62
N PRO A 168 6.90 7.34 5.37
CA PRO A 168 8.20 7.95 5.12
C PRO A 168 8.33 9.31 5.84
N SER A 169 9.53 9.60 6.36
CA SER A 169 9.82 10.89 6.97
C SER A 169 9.63 12.01 5.95
N GLY A 170 8.79 12.99 6.30
CA GLY A 170 8.42 14.10 5.41
C GLY A 170 7.14 13.87 4.57
N ALA A 171 6.59 12.66 4.55
CA ALA A 171 5.28 12.44 3.96
C ALA A 171 4.18 12.95 4.89
N THR A 172 3.21 13.66 4.32
CA THR A 172 2.07 14.19 5.06
C THR A 172 0.99 13.13 5.31
N ALA A 173 0.02 13.47 6.14
CA ALA A 173 -1.14 12.61 6.36
C ALA A 173 -2.00 12.43 5.09
N GLU A 174 -1.80 13.26 4.07
CA GLU A 174 -2.54 13.20 2.81
C GLU A 174 -1.86 12.33 1.76
N ASP A 175 -0.53 12.12 1.88
CA ASP A 175 0.26 11.42 0.86
C ASP A 175 0.13 9.90 0.97
N GLN A 176 0.12 9.36 2.21
CA GLN A 176 0.12 7.93 2.46
C GLN A 176 -0.64 7.60 3.75
N PRO A 177 -1.42 6.50 3.79
CA PRO A 177 -2.09 6.04 5.01
C PRO A 177 -1.07 5.65 6.09
N ARG A 178 -1.51 5.66 7.35
CA ARG A 178 -0.68 5.21 8.48
C ARG A 178 -0.51 3.70 8.42
N GLY A 179 0.74 3.23 8.46
CA GLY A 179 1.05 1.81 8.54
C GLY A 179 1.14 1.30 9.98
N LEU A 180 1.21 -0.02 10.15
CA LEU A 180 1.36 -0.67 11.45
C LEU A 180 2.59 -0.19 12.23
N GLY A 181 3.65 0.17 11.52
CA GLY A 181 4.87 0.69 12.15
C GLY A 181 4.72 2.05 12.83
N ASP A 182 3.66 2.81 12.53
CA ASP A 182 3.36 4.13 13.10
C ASP A 182 2.35 4.08 14.26
N ILE A 183 1.81 2.90 14.57
CA ILE A 183 0.83 2.72 15.64
C ILE A 183 1.58 2.48 16.95
N ALA A 184 1.34 3.35 17.92
CA ALA A 184 2.04 3.32 19.23
C ALA A 184 1.50 2.24 20.18
N ASP A 185 0.18 2.01 20.15
CA ASP A 185 -0.52 1.22 21.16
C ASP A 185 -0.64 -0.27 20.80
N VAL A 186 0.29 -0.75 19.97
CA VAL A 186 0.38 -2.17 19.59
C VAL A 186 1.05 -2.96 20.70
N HIS A 187 0.49 -4.11 21.06
CA HIS A 187 1.10 -4.98 22.06
C HIS A 187 2.40 -5.60 21.52
N ASN A 188 3.48 -5.47 22.28
CA ASN A 188 4.81 -5.95 21.87
C ASN A 188 5.23 -7.17 22.68
N VAL A 189 5.55 -8.27 21.99
CA VAL A 189 6.08 -9.51 22.55
C VAL A 189 7.53 -9.66 22.14
N ALA A 190 8.45 -9.83 23.09
CA ALA A 190 9.86 -10.03 22.80
C ALA A 190 10.14 -11.52 22.58
N ALA A 191 10.67 -11.90 21.42
CA ALA A 191 11.06 -13.28 21.10
C ALA A 191 12.53 -13.60 21.43
N GLY A 192 13.30 -12.62 21.98
CA GLY A 192 14.73 -12.75 22.19
C GLY A 192 15.54 -12.62 20.90
N ALA A 193 16.86 -12.87 20.98
CA ALA A 193 17.78 -12.70 19.86
C ALA A 193 17.54 -13.67 18.67
N LYS A 194 16.86 -14.78 18.92
CA LYS A 194 16.47 -15.78 17.90
C LYS A 194 15.21 -16.48 18.34
N VAL A 195 14.35 -16.81 17.39
CA VAL A 195 13.20 -17.66 17.64
C VAL A 195 13.68 -19.11 17.80
N THR A 196 13.71 -19.60 19.03
CA THR A 196 14.08 -20.98 19.39
C THR A 196 12.90 -21.83 19.81
N SER A 197 11.79 -21.20 20.20
CA SER A 197 10.53 -21.85 20.59
C SER A 197 9.33 -21.15 19.95
N LEU A 198 8.16 -21.74 20.09
CA LEU A 198 6.89 -21.15 19.66
C LEU A 198 6.19 -20.35 20.76
N ASP A 199 6.81 -20.22 21.95
CA ASP A 199 6.23 -19.53 23.10
C ASP A 199 5.82 -18.10 22.79
N PRO A 200 6.64 -17.23 22.10
CA PRO A 200 6.24 -15.88 21.78
C PRO A 200 4.97 -15.79 20.91
N PHE A 201 4.74 -16.78 20.07
CA PHE A 201 3.51 -16.86 19.27
C PHE A 201 2.30 -17.23 20.10
N THR A 202 2.50 -18.16 21.04
CA THR A 202 1.46 -18.55 22.00
C THR A 202 1.11 -17.38 22.89
N ASP A 203 2.10 -16.66 23.42
CA ASP A 203 1.89 -15.44 24.22
C ASP A 203 1.11 -14.39 23.43
N ALA A 204 1.46 -14.16 22.15
CA ALA A 204 0.75 -13.24 21.28
C ALA A 204 -0.72 -13.64 21.06
N ILE A 205 -1.01 -14.94 20.90
CA ILE A 205 -2.39 -15.44 20.74
C ILE A 205 -3.20 -15.17 21.99
N TYR A 206 -2.65 -15.46 23.17
CA TYR A 206 -3.37 -15.26 24.44
C TYR A 206 -3.47 -13.79 24.81
N ALA A 207 -2.47 -12.95 24.46
CA ALA A 207 -2.55 -11.51 24.63
C ALA A 207 -3.67 -10.91 23.77
N ALA A 208 -3.81 -11.34 22.50
CA ALA A 208 -4.93 -10.93 21.66
C ALA A 208 -6.29 -11.41 22.22
N ALA A 209 -6.34 -12.61 22.77
CA ALA A 209 -7.55 -13.15 23.41
C ALA A 209 -7.95 -12.36 24.66
N THR A 210 -7.01 -11.82 25.43
CA THR A 210 -7.28 -10.92 26.57
C THR A 210 -8.02 -9.65 26.12
N GLU A 211 -7.68 -9.14 24.90
CA GLU A 211 -8.37 -8.03 24.25
C GLU A 211 -9.66 -8.44 23.51
N GLY A 212 -10.12 -9.69 23.70
CA GLY A 212 -11.32 -10.22 23.05
C GLY A 212 -11.20 -10.35 21.54
N ALA A 213 -9.98 -10.56 21.01
CA ALA A 213 -9.71 -10.72 19.59
C ALA A 213 -9.04 -12.05 19.29
N ALA A 214 -9.31 -12.58 18.08
CA ALA A 214 -8.65 -13.78 17.58
C ALA A 214 -7.70 -13.42 16.42
N LEU A 215 -6.46 -13.90 16.46
CA LEU A 215 -5.52 -13.70 15.38
C LEU A 215 -5.94 -14.50 14.14
N SER A 216 -5.95 -13.83 12.98
CA SER A 216 -6.28 -14.45 11.70
C SER A 216 -5.04 -14.91 10.93
N ALA A 217 -3.92 -14.22 11.09
CA ALA A 217 -2.65 -14.57 10.45
C ALA A 217 -1.46 -13.99 11.21
N PHE A 218 -0.33 -14.71 11.16
CA PHE A 218 0.98 -14.13 11.41
C PHE A 218 1.62 -13.75 10.08
N VAL A 219 2.24 -12.57 10.03
CA VAL A 219 2.96 -12.11 8.83
C VAL A 219 4.40 -11.77 9.20
N ALA A 220 5.34 -12.39 8.51
CA ALA A 220 6.77 -12.25 8.77
C ALA A 220 7.55 -11.95 7.50
N ASN A 221 8.77 -11.43 7.64
CA ASN A 221 9.71 -11.38 6.52
C ASN A 221 10.05 -12.81 6.07
N PRO A 222 10.26 -13.08 4.77
CA PRO A 222 10.62 -14.41 4.27
C PRO A 222 11.83 -15.05 4.97
N ASP A 223 12.84 -14.25 5.35
CA ASP A 223 14.02 -14.74 6.06
C ASP A 223 13.67 -15.21 7.48
N ASP A 224 12.83 -14.45 8.19
CA ASP A 224 12.35 -14.79 9.53
C ASP A 224 11.40 -15.99 9.46
N ALA A 225 10.50 -16.04 8.50
CA ALA A 225 9.62 -17.17 8.26
C ALA A 225 10.41 -18.47 7.98
N LEU A 226 11.52 -18.37 7.22
CA LEU A 226 12.43 -19.47 6.99
C LEU A 226 13.14 -19.91 8.28
N ALA A 227 13.58 -18.94 9.11
CA ALA A 227 14.21 -19.25 10.39
C ALA A 227 13.25 -20.01 11.31
N ILE A 228 11.99 -19.54 11.43
CA ILE A 228 10.93 -20.20 12.20
C ILE A 228 10.65 -21.60 11.66
N ALA A 229 10.57 -21.75 10.34
CA ALA A 229 10.33 -23.04 9.70
C ALA A 229 11.43 -24.08 9.95
N LYS A 230 12.65 -23.63 10.25
CA LYS A 230 13.83 -24.46 10.55
C LYS A 230 13.99 -24.78 12.03
N VAL A 231 13.17 -24.21 12.92
CA VAL A 231 13.23 -24.53 14.36
C VAL A 231 13.00 -26.02 14.56
N LYS A 232 13.90 -26.64 15.32
CA LYS A 232 13.88 -28.08 15.60
C LYS A 232 13.23 -28.37 16.93
N GLU A 233 12.64 -29.55 17.06
CA GLU A 233 12.04 -30.01 18.30
C GLU A 233 13.09 -30.18 19.42
N LYS A 234 14.30 -30.63 19.07
CA LYS A 234 15.50 -30.73 19.94
C LYS A 234 16.75 -30.43 19.12
N ASN A 235 17.84 -30.05 19.79
CA ASN A 235 19.11 -29.72 19.15
C ASN A 235 19.66 -30.81 18.22
N ASP A 236 19.43 -32.07 18.54
CA ASP A 236 19.92 -33.25 17.77
C ASP A 236 18.83 -33.90 16.91
N SER A 237 17.64 -33.30 16.82
CA SER A 237 16.54 -33.84 16.02
C SER A 237 16.53 -33.24 14.62
N ASN A 238 16.29 -34.04 13.59
CA ASN A 238 16.01 -33.57 12.25
C ASN A 238 14.55 -33.15 12.06
N ARG A 239 13.68 -33.43 13.04
CA ARG A 239 12.27 -33.08 12.99
C ARG A 239 12.08 -31.59 13.25
N THR A 240 11.39 -30.91 12.32
CA THR A 240 11.01 -29.50 12.49
C THR A 240 9.85 -29.39 13.48
N LEU A 241 9.88 -28.36 14.33
CA LEU A 241 8.81 -28.08 15.29
C LEU A 241 7.49 -27.75 14.59
N LEU A 242 7.56 -27.05 13.45
CA LEU A 242 6.42 -26.78 12.58
C LEU A 242 6.33 -27.82 11.47
N ALA A 243 5.32 -28.67 11.55
CA ALA A 243 5.00 -29.57 10.44
C ALA A 243 4.45 -28.76 9.25
N PRO A 244 4.80 -29.12 7.98
CA PRO A 244 4.14 -28.54 6.82
C PRO A 244 2.67 -28.95 6.81
N ASP A 245 1.80 -28.04 6.36
CA ASP A 245 0.39 -28.34 6.16
C ASP A 245 0.25 -29.35 4.99
N PRO A 246 -0.32 -30.53 5.20
CA PRO A 246 -0.47 -31.52 4.15
C PRO A 246 -1.47 -31.11 3.05
N THR A 247 -2.33 -30.13 3.33
CA THR A 247 -3.38 -29.69 2.41
C THR A 247 -2.94 -28.54 1.51
N GLN A 248 -1.92 -27.76 1.92
CA GLN A 248 -1.42 -26.62 1.17
C GLN A 248 0.10 -26.66 1.06
N ALA A 249 0.61 -26.79 -0.16
CA ALA A 249 2.04 -26.82 -0.41
C ALA A 249 2.72 -25.52 0.04
N GLY A 250 3.69 -25.64 0.95
CA GLY A 250 4.46 -24.50 1.45
C GLY A 250 3.78 -23.67 2.56
N ALA A 251 2.50 -23.86 2.82
CA ALA A 251 1.80 -23.21 3.93
C ALA A 251 2.25 -23.79 5.28
N ARG A 252 2.36 -22.93 6.27
CA ARG A 252 2.66 -23.31 7.66
C ARG A 252 1.70 -22.64 8.60
N THR A 253 1.30 -23.34 9.64
CA THR A 253 0.43 -22.81 10.69
C THR A 253 1.17 -22.89 12.03
N ILE A 254 0.98 -21.86 12.85
CA ILE A 254 1.48 -21.80 14.21
C ILE A 254 0.28 -21.80 15.13
N SER A 255 0.10 -22.89 15.91
CA SER A 255 -1.06 -23.06 16.81
C SER A 255 -2.42 -22.83 16.10
N GLY A 256 -2.53 -23.27 14.84
CA GLY A 256 -3.74 -23.10 14.04
C GLY A 256 -3.87 -21.76 13.28
N VAL A 257 -2.96 -20.82 13.52
CA VAL A 257 -2.92 -19.53 12.82
C VAL A 257 -1.94 -19.61 11.64
N PRO A 258 -2.34 -19.26 10.40
CA PRO A 258 -1.46 -19.31 9.24
C PRO A 258 -0.31 -18.32 9.35
N LEU A 259 0.88 -18.75 8.93
CA LEU A 259 2.07 -17.92 8.79
C LEU A 259 2.25 -17.51 7.33
N LEU A 260 2.06 -16.24 7.05
CA LEU A 260 2.26 -15.64 5.73
C LEU A 260 3.64 -14.97 5.66
N ALA A 261 4.26 -14.99 4.49
CA ALA A 261 5.54 -14.35 4.26
C ALA A 261 5.38 -13.15 3.34
N SER A 262 5.84 -11.97 3.78
CA SER A 262 5.86 -10.76 2.95
C SER A 262 7.20 -10.04 3.04
N PRO A 263 7.84 -9.72 1.91
CA PRO A 263 9.08 -8.94 1.90
C PRO A 263 8.89 -7.49 2.39
N ALA A 264 7.64 -7.03 2.50
CA ALA A 264 7.29 -5.70 2.99
C ALA A 264 7.46 -5.58 4.52
N VAL A 265 7.48 -6.70 5.24
CA VAL A 265 7.71 -6.71 6.69
C VAL A 265 9.19 -6.54 6.97
N THR A 266 9.51 -5.65 7.90
CA THR A 266 10.90 -5.43 8.35
C THR A 266 11.43 -6.69 9.04
N LYS A 267 12.66 -7.10 8.70
CA LYS A 267 13.35 -8.23 9.36
C LYS A 267 13.39 -8.03 10.87
N GLY A 268 13.24 -9.12 11.61
CA GLY A 268 13.18 -9.10 13.06
C GLY A 268 11.84 -8.65 13.62
N THR A 269 10.82 -8.48 12.78
CA THR A 269 9.45 -8.14 13.21
C THR A 269 8.46 -9.11 12.61
N ILE A 270 7.56 -9.64 13.45
CA ILE A 270 6.45 -10.48 13.02
C ILE A 270 5.16 -9.85 13.52
N TRP A 271 4.19 -9.74 12.64
CA TRP A 271 2.88 -9.17 12.97
C TRP A 271 1.85 -10.27 13.17
N GLY A 272 1.16 -10.26 14.30
CA GLY A 272 -0.05 -11.04 14.55
C GLY A 272 -1.28 -10.16 14.33
N LEU A 273 -2.09 -10.48 13.33
CA LEU A 273 -3.18 -9.63 12.84
C LEU A 273 -4.54 -10.23 13.16
N PRO A 274 -5.39 -9.55 13.93
CA PRO A 274 -6.80 -9.89 14.09
C PRO A 274 -7.62 -9.19 12.98
N LYS A 275 -8.16 -9.95 12.02
CA LYS A 275 -8.93 -9.39 10.90
C LYS A 275 -10.13 -8.54 11.32
N ASP A 276 -10.76 -8.89 12.46
CA ASP A 276 -11.96 -8.21 12.94
C ASP A 276 -11.66 -6.85 13.61
N ARG A 277 -10.38 -6.56 13.85
CA ARG A 277 -9.91 -5.34 14.53
C ARG A 277 -9.08 -4.42 13.63
N ILE A 278 -8.99 -4.73 12.36
CA ILE A 278 -8.28 -3.96 11.34
C ILE A 278 -9.21 -3.81 10.13
N VAL A 279 -9.26 -2.62 9.57
CA VAL A 279 -10.06 -2.36 8.37
C VAL A 279 -9.15 -1.83 7.27
N ILE A 280 -9.06 -2.57 6.17
CA ILE A 280 -8.47 -2.10 4.91
C ILE A 280 -9.63 -1.72 4.00
N ALA A 281 -9.86 -0.42 3.83
CA ALA A 281 -10.93 0.06 2.97
C ALA A 281 -10.38 0.44 1.59
N VAL A 282 -10.98 -0.12 0.55
CA VAL A 282 -10.66 0.18 -0.85
C VAL A 282 -11.87 0.88 -1.44
N ARG A 283 -11.71 2.14 -1.88
CA ARG A 283 -12.82 2.94 -2.38
C ARG A 283 -13.31 2.48 -3.76
N LYS A 284 -12.40 2.03 -4.60
CA LYS A 284 -12.66 1.50 -5.92
C LYS A 284 -11.62 0.44 -6.22
N ASP A 285 -12.03 -0.62 -6.87
CA ASP A 285 -11.08 -1.62 -7.37
C ASP A 285 -10.05 -0.97 -8.28
N THR A 286 -8.91 -1.61 -8.43
CA THR A 286 -7.84 -1.11 -9.29
C THR A 286 -8.39 -0.88 -10.70
N GLU A 287 -8.38 0.38 -11.13
CA GLU A 287 -8.81 0.78 -12.46
C GLU A 287 -7.60 0.85 -13.39
N LEU A 288 -7.66 0.08 -14.48
CA LEU A 288 -6.69 0.16 -15.56
C LEU A 288 -7.28 0.99 -16.70
N ALA A 289 -6.63 2.10 -17.02
CA ALA A 289 -6.97 2.93 -18.17
C ALA A 289 -5.83 2.88 -19.19
N ILE A 290 -6.18 2.70 -20.46
CA ILE A 290 -5.26 2.69 -21.59
C ILE A 290 -5.58 3.94 -22.42
N ASP A 291 -4.55 4.73 -22.75
CA ASP A 291 -4.68 5.96 -23.53
C ASP A 291 -3.63 5.99 -24.65
N GLU A 292 -4.12 6.04 -25.87
CA GLU A 292 -3.32 6.06 -27.10
C GLU A 292 -3.01 7.49 -27.58
N SER A 293 -3.68 8.51 -27.00
CA SER A 293 -3.61 9.89 -27.48
C SER A 293 -2.46 10.70 -26.87
N VAL A 294 -2.05 10.38 -25.64
CA VAL A 294 -1.06 11.17 -24.87
C VAL A 294 0.30 11.22 -25.55
N PHE A 295 0.73 10.15 -26.21
CA PHE A 295 2.02 10.04 -26.89
C PHE A 295 1.86 9.85 -28.40
N PHE A 296 0.89 10.50 -29.01
CA PHE A 296 0.55 10.37 -30.43
C PHE A 296 1.78 10.59 -31.33
N THR A 297 2.58 11.63 -31.09
CA THR A 297 3.77 11.96 -31.89
C THR A 297 4.90 10.94 -31.77
N SER A 298 4.91 10.11 -30.73
CA SER A 298 5.95 9.11 -30.45
C SER A 298 5.49 7.69 -30.68
N TYR A 299 4.27 7.49 -31.19
CA TYR A 299 3.65 6.19 -31.48
C TYR A 299 3.71 5.24 -30.27
N LYS A 300 3.25 5.73 -29.12
CA LYS A 300 3.27 5.01 -27.85
C LYS A 300 1.90 5.06 -27.16
N VAL A 301 1.64 4.07 -26.35
CA VAL A 301 0.40 3.89 -25.57
C VAL A 301 0.75 4.00 -24.09
N ALA A 302 -0.02 4.79 -23.36
CA ALA A 302 0.10 4.92 -21.91
C ALA A 302 -0.91 3.99 -21.22
N MET A 303 -0.43 3.23 -20.23
CA MET A 303 -1.27 2.40 -19.36
C MET A 303 -1.18 2.92 -17.93
N ARG A 304 -2.30 3.28 -17.33
CA ARG A 304 -2.40 3.83 -15.98
C ARG A 304 -3.26 2.93 -15.11
N ALA A 305 -2.70 2.51 -13.98
CA ALA A 305 -3.46 1.83 -12.93
C ALA A 305 -3.65 2.79 -11.73
N VAL A 306 -4.86 2.88 -11.20
CA VAL A 306 -5.18 3.75 -10.07
C VAL A 306 -6.03 2.99 -9.07
N THR A 307 -5.64 3.04 -7.80
CA THR A 307 -6.44 2.56 -6.68
C THR A 307 -6.50 3.59 -5.57
N ARG A 308 -7.48 3.51 -4.69
CA ARG A 308 -7.61 4.36 -3.50
C ARG A 308 -7.85 3.49 -2.30
N VAL A 309 -6.96 3.60 -1.32
CA VAL A 309 -6.93 2.74 -0.14
C VAL A 309 -6.73 3.57 1.12
N THR A 310 -7.29 3.12 2.24
CA THR A 310 -6.98 3.61 3.58
C THR A 310 -7.00 2.46 4.58
N TYR A 311 -6.30 2.64 5.70
CA TYR A 311 -6.20 1.67 6.79
C TYR A 311 -6.71 2.27 8.08
N LEU A 312 -7.57 1.54 8.77
CA LEU A 312 -8.05 1.94 10.09
C LEU A 312 -7.77 0.83 11.10
N TYR A 313 -7.40 1.25 12.28
CA TYR A 313 -7.06 0.38 13.40
C TYR A 313 -7.99 0.70 14.59
N PRO A 314 -9.23 0.19 14.58
CA PRO A 314 -10.22 0.45 15.62
C PRO A 314 -9.76 0.02 17.02
N HIS A 315 -8.96 -1.03 17.11
CA HIS A 315 -8.48 -1.59 18.38
C HIS A 315 -6.99 -2.00 18.29
N PRO A 316 -6.07 -1.02 18.42
CA PRO A 316 -4.64 -1.26 18.24
C PRO A 316 -4.03 -2.26 19.22
N ALA A 317 -4.52 -2.28 20.48
CA ALA A 317 -4.03 -3.19 21.53
C ALA A 317 -4.19 -4.68 21.19
N ALA A 318 -5.17 -5.02 20.34
CA ALA A 318 -5.38 -6.40 19.88
C ALA A 318 -4.33 -6.84 18.84
N ILE A 319 -3.63 -5.90 18.19
CA ILE A 319 -2.59 -6.18 17.21
C ILE A 319 -1.31 -6.57 17.95
N GLN A 320 -0.71 -7.69 17.54
CA GLN A 320 0.48 -8.21 18.18
C GLN A 320 1.71 -7.95 17.33
N LYS A 321 2.76 -7.43 17.95
CA LYS A 321 4.07 -7.24 17.33
C LYS A 321 5.08 -8.10 18.06
N ILE A 322 5.61 -9.13 17.40
CA ILE A 322 6.68 -9.96 17.93
C ILE A 322 8.00 -9.42 17.41
N THR A 323 8.92 -9.05 18.32
CA THR A 323 10.24 -8.53 17.96
C THR A 323 11.31 -9.55 18.26
N ILE A 324 12.17 -9.79 17.24
CA ILE A 324 13.37 -10.63 17.32
C ILE A 324 14.54 -9.64 17.43
N GLY A 325 15.20 -9.60 18.57
CA GLY A 325 16.25 -8.63 18.89
C GLY A 325 17.64 -9.09 18.51
#